data_7ce27eefc81361cb21c27d8dade12f32
#
_entry.id   7ce27eefc81361cb21c27d8dade12f32
#
_cell.length_a   1.000
_cell.length_b   1.000
_cell.length_c   1.000
_cell.angle_alpha   90.00
_cell.angle_beta   90.00
_cell.angle_gamma   90.00
#
_symmetry.space_group_name_H-M   'P 1'
#
loop_
_entity.id
_entity.type
_entity.pdbx_description
1 polymer ?
#
loop_
_entity_poly.entity_id
_entity_poly.type
_entity_poly.pdbx_seq_one_letter_code
_entity_poly.pdbx_strand_id
1 'polypeptide(L)'
;MTAVADEKRNETEAQALQNSLKDVVENGAVTTDNGDHTIHCLTVIGQIEGHYALAGDNKTTKYEHVIPQLVAVEESRDIEGLLVILNTVGGDIEAGLALAELIAGMQKPTVSLVLGGGHSIGVPLAVAAK
;
A
#
# COMPACT_ATOMS: atom_id res chain seq x y z
N MET A 1 -34.01 3.20 -20.86
CA MET A 1 -33.17 2.06 -20.48
C MET A 1 -31.71 2.42 -20.32
N THR A 2 -31.14 3.16 -21.26
CA THR A 2 -29.74 3.62 -21.23
C THR A 2 -29.45 4.64 -20.14
N ALA A 3 -30.35 5.62 -19.91
CA ALA A 3 -30.15 6.69 -18.91
C ALA A 3 -30.01 6.15 -17.46
N VAL A 4 -30.85 5.18 -17.04
CA VAL A 4 -30.79 4.58 -15.70
C VAL A 4 -29.55 3.71 -15.52
N ALA A 5 -29.12 3.01 -16.57
CA ALA A 5 -27.90 2.20 -16.53
C ALA A 5 -26.64 3.08 -16.46
N ASP A 6 -26.64 4.19 -17.19
CA ASP A 6 -25.55 5.17 -17.19
C ASP A 6 -25.47 5.91 -15.86
N GLU A 7 -26.62 6.27 -15.27
CA GLU A 7 -26.68 6.91 -13.95
C GLU A 7 -26.14 5.99 -12.85
N LYS A 8 -26.57 4.72 -12.84
CA LYS A 8 -26.05 3.73 -11.90
C LYS A 8 -24.55 3.47 -12.07
N ARG A 9 -24.07 3.44 -13.31
CA ARG A 9 -22.63 3.28 -13.59
C ARG A 9 -21.85 4.48 -13.08
N ASN A 10 -22.33 5.70 -13.31
CA ASN A 10 -21.70 6.92 -12.83
C ASN A 10 -21.68 7.01 -11.31
N GLU A 11 -22.75 6.59 -10.63
CA GLU A 11 -22.78 6.51 -9.16
C GLU A 11 -21.77 5.49 -8.63
N THR A 12 -21.64 4.33 -9.29
CA THR A 12 -20.68 3.28 -8.90
C THR A 12 -19.24 3.76 -9.11
N GLU A 13 -18.96 4.43 -10.20
CA GLU A 13 -17.63 5.00 -10.50
C GLU A 13 -17.26 6.10 -9.48
N ALA A 14 -18.22 6.99 -9.15
CA ALA A 14 -18.02 8.02 -8.14
C ALA A 14 -17.75 7.42 -6.75
N GLN A 15 -18.48 6.39 -6.37
CA GLN A 15 -18.27 5.69 -5.10
C GLN A 15 -16.90 5.00 -5.05
N ALA A 16 -16.49 4.36 -6.14
CA ALA A 16 -15.16 3.73 -6.24
C ALA A 16 -14.04 4.76 -6.11
N LEU A 17 -14.19 5.92 -6.74
CA LEU A 17 -13.22 7.03 -6.62
C LEU A 17 -13.14 7.55 -5.18
N GLN A 18 -14.28 7.75 -4.51
CA GLN A 18 -14.31 8.19 -3.11
C GLN A 18 -13.62 7.18 -2.19
N ASN A 19 -13.85 5.88 -2.39
CA ASN A 19 -13.21 4.82 -1.61
C ASN A 19 -11.70 4.82 -1.85
N SER A 20 -11.22 4.98 -3.08
CA SER A 20 -9.81 5.08 -3.41
C SER A 20 -9.14 6.29 -2.76
N LEU A 21 -9.80 7.44 -2.78
CA LEU A 21 -9.29 8.66 -2.12
C LEU A 21 -9.22 8.48 -0.60
N LYS A 22 -10.20 7.83 -0.01
CA LYS A 22 -10.20 7.49 1.41
C LYS A 22 -9.03 6.57 1.76
N ASP A 23 -8.78 5.54 0.96
CA ASP A 23 -7.64 4.63 1.16
C ASP A 23 -6.30 5.36 1.08
N VAL A 24 -6.15 6.30 0.14
CA VAL A 24 -4.94 7.13 0.05
C VAL A 24 -4.75 7.96 1.33
N VAL A 25 -5.81 8.57 1.83
CA VAL A 25 -5.73 9.44 3.02
C VAL A 25 -5.48 8.62 4.29
N GLU A 26 -6.18 7.50 4.46
CA GLU A 26 -6.13 6.69 5.68
C GLU A 26 -4.96 5.71 5.72
N ASN A 27 -4.63 5.09 4.60
CA ASN A 27 -3.70 3.96 4.53
C ASN A 27 -2.47 4.22 3.65
N GLY A 28 -2.41 5.33 2.94
CA GLY A 28 -1.32 5.60 2.00
C GLY A 28 -1.26 4.60 0.85
N ALA A 29 -2.41 4.13 0.39
CA ALA A 29 -2.51 3.09 -0.62
C ALA A 29 -3.57 3.40 -1.67
N VAL A 30 -3.35 2.93 -2.87
CA VAL A 30 -4.33 3.02 -3.96
C VAL A 30 -4.19 1.82 -4.88
N THR A 31 -5.31 1.30 -5.35
CA THR A 31 -5.32 0.30 -6.43
C THR A 31 -5.63 1.01 -7.73
N THR A 32 -4.76 0.83 -8.72
CA THR A 32 -4.89 1.41 -10.05
C THR A 32 -5.22 0.34 -11.07
N ASP A 33 -6.11 0.67 -11.99
CA ASP A 33 -6.47 -0.18 -13.12
C ASP A 33 -6.42 0.67 -14.39
N ASN A 34 -5.55 0.29 -15.33
CA ASN A 34 -5.40 0.96 -16.61
C ASN A 34 -6.13 0.25 -17.76
N GLY A 35 -6.97 -0.74 -17.46
CA GLY A 35 -7.66 -1.58 -18.42
C GLY A 35 -6.91 -2.85 -18.80
N ASP A 36 -5.58 -2.84 -18.75
CA ASP A 36 -4.72 -3.98 -19.03
C ASP A 36 -4.18 -4.63 -17.76
N HIS A 37 -3.85 -3.80 -16.75
CA HIS A 37 -3.23 -4.26 -15.51
C HIS A 37 -3.84 -3.56 -14.29
N THR A 38 -3.98 -4.32 -13.21
CA THR A 38 -4.42 -3.82 -11.90
C THR A 38 -3.29 -3.97 -10.90
N ILE A 39 -2.79 -2.85 -10.41
CA ILE A 39 -1.64 -2.76 -9.51
C ILE A 39 -2.07 -2.09 -8.20
N HIS A 40 -1.71 -2.70 -7.09
CA HIS A 40 -1.82 -2.05 -5.79
C HIS A 40 -0.57 -1.26 -5.48
N CYS A 41 -0.73 0.02 -5.22
CA CYS A 41 0.35 0.93 -4.84
C CYS A 41 0.26 1.22 -3.34
N LEU A 42 1.31 0.88 -2.61
CA LEU A 42 1.43 1.10 -1.17
C LEU A 42 2.57 2.09 -0.92
N THR A 43 2.34 3.07 -0.07
CA THR A 43 3.39 3.99 0.36
C THR A 43 3.87 3.67 1.77
N VAL A 44 5.19 3.72 1.97
CA VAL A 44 5.84 3.68 3.28
C VAL A 44 6.58 5.00 3.45
N ILE A 45 5.91 5.95 4.10
CA ILE A 45 6.39 7.32 4.22
C ILE A 45 6.51 7.69 5.70
N GLY A 46 7.61 8.35 6.05
CA GLY A 46 7.90 8.74 7.41
C GLY A 46 8.43 7.57 8.24
N GLN A 47 8.10 7.57 9.53
CA GLN A 47 8.57 6.56 10.47
C GLN A 47 7.67 5.32 10.45
N ILE A 48 8.27 4.14 10.53
CA ILE A 48 7.53 2.88 10.64
C ILE A 48 7.09 2.72 12.09
N GLU A 49 5.78 2.76 12.31
CA GLU A 49 5.15 2.62 13.61
C GLU A 49 4.88 1.14 13.89
N GLY A 50 5.33 0.68 15.06
CA GLY A 50 5.18 -0.71 15.50
C GLY A 50 4.12 -0.86 16.59
N HIS A 51 4.48 -1.53 17.69
CA HIS A 51 3.55 -1.82 18.78
C HIS A 51 3.18 -0.60 19.62
N TYR A 52 3.93 0.48 19.51
CA TYR A 52 3.69 1.73 20.24
C TYR A 52 3.27 2.82 19.25
N ALA A 53 2.16 3.48 19.57
CA ALA A 53 1.73 4.63 18.78
C ALA A 53 2.72 5.79 18.97
N LEU A 54 3.08 6.42 17.86
CA LEU A 54 3.91 7.62 17.86
C LEU A 54 3.04 8.88 18.05
N ALA A 55 3.68 9.99 18.41
CA ALA A 55 2.98 11.26 18.57
C ALA A 55 2.23 11.65 17.30
N GLY A 56 1.04 12.27 17.45
CA GLY A 56 0.14 12.55 16.33
C GLY A 56 0.67 13.56 15.30
N ASP A 57 1.75 14.29 15.61
CA ASP A 57 2.44 15.20 14.68
C ASP A 57 3.52 14.50 13.86
N ASN A 58 3.85 13.23 14.16
CA ASN A 58 4.76 12.43 13.37
C ASN A 58 4.05 11.85 12.14
N LYS A 59 4.73 11.90 11.02
CA LYS A 59 4.31 11.14 9.83
C LYS A 59 4.75 9.70 9.99
N THR A 60 3.80 8.77 9.96
CA THR A 60 4.05 7.35 10.21
C THR A 60 3.38 6.46 9.19
N THR A 61 3.95 5.27 9.02
CA THR A 61 3.31 4.13 8.37
C THR A 61 3.04 3.08 9.45
N LYS A 62 1.78 2.70 9.60
CA LYS A 62 1.33 1.75 10.62
C LYS A 62 1.37 0.34 10.07
N TYR A 63 2.24 -0.51 10.60
CA TYR A 63 2.41 -1.87 10.09
C TYR A 63 1.15 -2.72 10.24
N GLU A 64 0.34 -2.48 11.27
CA GLU A 64 -0.93 -3.16 11.48
C GLU A 64 -2.00 -2.80 10.42
N HIS A 65 -1.82 -1.70 9.68
CA HIS A 65 -2.65 -1.35 8.53
C HIS A 65 -2.09 -1.93 7.22
N VAL A 66 -0.78 -2.09 7.14
CA VAL A 66 -0.11 -2.59 5.94
C VAL A 66 -0.24 -4.10 5.80
N ILE A 67 -0.10 -4.86 6.89
CA ILE A 67 -0.18 -6.32 6.86
C ILE A 67 -1.46 -6.84 6.22
N PRO A 68 -2.67 -6.42 6.65
CA PRO A 68 -3.89 -6.90 6.01
C PRO A 68 -4.02 -6.47 4.54
N GLN A 69 -3.45 -5.33 4.15
CA GLN A 69 -3.41 -4.92 2.74
C GLN A 69 -2.54 -5.87 1.91
N LEU A 70 -1.36 -6.25 2.39
CA LEU A 70 -0.47 -7.18 1.70
C LEU A 70 -1.12 -8.56 1.55
N VAL A 71 -1.80 -9.04 2.57
CA VAL A 71 -2.57 -10.29 2.50
C VAL A 71 -3.69 -10.19 1.46
N ALA A 72 -4.44 -9.10 1.47
CA ALA A 72 -5.52 -8.88 0.51
C ALA A 72 -5.00 -8.80 -0.94
N VAL A 73 -3.86 -8.17 -1.16
CA VAL A 73 -3.20 -8.13 -2.48
C VAL A 73 -2.82 -9.54 -2.94
N GLU A 74 -2.16 -10.32 -2.07
CA GLU A 74 -1.72 -11.68 -2.40
C GLU A 74 -2.90 -12.59 -2.75
N GLU A 75 -4.00 -12.47 -2.02
CA GLU A 75 -5.19 -13.31 -2.21
C GLU A 75 -6.14 -12.80 -3.32
N SER A 76 -5.98 -11.57 -3.79
CA SER A 76 -6.83 -11.00 -4.82
C SER A 76 -6.61 -11.68 -6.17
N ARG A 77 -7.72 -11.99 -6.87
CA ARG A 77 -7.67 -12.49 -8.25
C ARG A 77 -7.49 -11.39 -9.28
N ASP A 78 -7.81 -10.16 -8.91
CA ASP A 78 -7.83 -9.01 -9.81
C ASP A 78 -6.52 -8.22 -9.76
N ILE A 79 -5.86 -8.15 -8.61
CA ILE A 79 -4.60 -7.42 -8.44
C ILE A 79 -3.44 -8.30 -8.92
N GLU A 80 -2.71 -7.81 -9.91
CA GLU A 80 -1.62 -8.55 -10.55
C GLU A 80 -0.26 -8.32 -9.91
N GLY A 81 -0.08 -7.22 -9.19
CA GLY A 81 1.20 -6.90 -8.59
C GLY A 81 1.12 -5.80 -7.54
N LEU A 82 2.23 -5.62 -6.85
CA LEU A 82 2.42 -4.65 -5.78
C LEU A 82 3.55 -3.70 -6.14
N LEU A 83 3.30 -2.41 -6.06
CA LEU A 83 4.31 -1.36 -6.06
C LEU A 83 4.42 -0.76 -4.66
N VAL A 84 5.61 -0.85 -4.05
CA VAL A 84 5.89 -0.21 -2.76
C VAL A 84 6.75 1.03 -3.00
N ILE A 85 6.23 2.18 -2.67
CA ILE A 85 6.95 3.45 -2.72
C ILE A 85 7.45 3.78 -1.32
N LEU A 86 8.76 3.96 -1.18
CA LEU A 86 9.40 4.21 0.11
C LEU A 86 10.03 5.60 0.14
N ASN A 87 9.73 6.33 1.19
CA ASN A 87 10.51 7.47 1.66
C ASN A 87 10.47 7.47 3.18
N THR A 88 11.35 6.69 3.79
CA THR A 88 11.32 6.39 5.23
C THR A 88 12.68 6.59 5.87
N VAL A 89 12.65 7.04 7.10
CA VAL A 89 13.81 7.10 8.00
C VAL A 89 14.01 5.79 8.76
N GLY A 90 13.15 4.81 8.56
CA GLY A 90 13.10 3.58 9.35
C GLY A 90 12.08 3.69 10.48
N GLY A 91 12.33 3.03 11.58
CA GLY A 91 11.44 3.05 12.74
C GLY A 91 11.52 1.75 13.54
N ASP A 92 10.38 1.18 13.89
CA ASP A 92 10.30 -0.07 14.62
C ASP A 92 10.90 -1.22 13.82
N ILE A 93 11.88 -1.90 14.41
CA ILE A 93 12.66 -2.95 13.73
C ILE A 93 11.80 -4.18 13.46
N GLU A 94 11.04 -4.63 14.44
CA GLU A 94 10.21 -5.82 14.29
C GLU A 94 9.08 -5.60 13.29
N ALA A 95 8.45 -4.44 13.32
CA ALA A 95 7.43 -4.07 12.33
C ALA A 95 8.01 -4.01 10.91
N GLY A 96 9.15 -3.37 10.73
CA GLY A 96 9.82 -3.29 9.44
C GLY A 96 10.24 -4.66 8.91
N LEU A 97 10.77 -5.53 9.77
CA LEU A 97 11.11 -6.91 9.41
C LEU A 97 9.87 -7.72 9.03
N ALA A 98 8.78 -7.60 9.78
CA ALA A 98 7.53 -8.30 9.48
C ALA A 98 7.00 -7.92 8.08
N LEU A 99 7.03 -6.65 7.73
CA LEU A 99 6.63 -6.18 6.41
C LEU A 99 7.57 -6.70 5.31
N ALA A 100 8.89 -6.66 5.56
CA ALA A 100 9.88 -7.14 4.60
C ALA A 100 9.73 -8.66 4.35
N GLU A 101 9.56 -9.45 5.40
CA GLU A 101 9.34 -10.89 5.31
C GLU A 101 8.06 -11.22 4.54
N LEU A 102 6.99 -10.48 4.81
CA LEU A 102 5.71 -10.69 4.12
C LEU A 102 5.84 -10.37 2.61
N ILE A 103 6.46 -9.25 2.26
CA ILE A 103 6.70 -8.88 0.86
C ILE A 103 7.59 -9.91 0.17
N ALA A 104 8.68 -10.32 0.80
CA ALA A 104 9.58 -11.32 0.25
C ALA A 104 8.91 -12.68 0.03
N GLY A 105 7.90 -13.02 0.83
CA GLY A 105 7.12 -14.25 0.73
C GLY A 105 6.00 -14.22 -0.31
N MET A 106 5.66 -13.07 -0.86
CA MET A 106 4.59 -12.95 -1.85
C MET A 106 4.92 -13.68 -3.15
N GLN A 107 3.91 -14.32 -3.74
CA GLN A 107 4.03 -14.98 -5.05
C GLN A 107 3.80 -13.99 -6.21
N LYS A 108 3.00 -12.95 -5.99
CA LYS A 108 2.76 -11.92 -6.99
C LYS A 108 4.02 -11.08 -7.23
N PRO A 109 4.19 -10.54 -8.43
CA PRO A 109 5.26 -9.58 -8.72
C PRO A 109 5.22 -8.39 -7.75
N THR A 110 6.37 -8.07 -7.19
CA THR A 110 6.53 -6.94 -6.30
C THR A 110 7.68 -6.05 -6.78
N VAL A 111 7.47 -4.75 -6.72
CA VAL A 111 8.48 -3.75 -7.07
C VAL A 111 8.57 -2.75 -5.94
N SER A 112 9.77 -2.38 -5.55
CA SER A 112 9.99 -1.26 -4.64
C SER A 112 10.62 -0.09 -5.38
N LEU A 113 10.16 1.11 -5.04
CA LEU A 113 10.69 2.37 -5.55
C LEU A 113 11.05 3.27 -4.37
N VAL A 114 12.35 3.51 -4.19
CA VAL A 114 12.84 4.39 -3.13
C VAL A 114 12.95 5.81 -3.68
N LEU A 115 12.16 6.71 -3.14
CA LEU A 115 12.16 8.12 -3.51
C LEU A 115 12.60 8.95 -2.29
N GLY A 116 13.76 9.58 -2.39
CA GLY A 116 14.34 10.31 -1.28
C GLY A 116 15.23 9.43 -0.41
N GLY A 117 14.66 8.73 0.54
CA GLY A 117 15.43 7.88 1.46
C GLY A 117 14.77 6.56 1.84
N GLY A 118 15.59 5.54 2.03
CA GLY A 118 15.22 4.28 2.64
C GLY A 118 16.29 3.92 3.67
N HIS A 119 16.12 4.40 4.90
CA HIS A 119 17.14 4.31 5.95
C HIS A 119 16.81 3.25 6.99
N SER A 120 17.84 2.74 7.69
CA SER A 120 17.70 1.80 8.80
C SER A 120 16.87 0.57 8.37
N ILE A 121 15.82 0.23 9.10
CA ILE A 121 14.95 -0.91 8.77
C ILE A 121 14.18 -0.72 7.44
N GLY A 122 14.19 0.47 6.87
CA GLY A 122 13.70 0.71 5.51
C GLY A 122 14.52 0.01 4.43
N VAL A 123 15.80 -0.31 4.69
CA VAL A 123 16.68 -1.00 3.73
C VAL A 123 16.22 -2.43 3.44
N PRO A 124 16.03 -3.31 4.43
CA PRO A 124 15.46 -4.63 4.20
C PRO A 124 14.10 -4.58 3.50
N LEU A 125 13.27 -3.61 3.86
CA LEU A 125 11.97 -3.41 3.25
C LEU A 125 12.09 -3.04 1.76
N ALA A 126 13.06 -2.19 1.41
CA ALA A 126 13.30 -1.80 0.03
C ALA A 126 13.80 -2.96 -0.85
N VAL A 127 14.60 -3.87 -0.30
CA VAL A 127 15.18 -5.00 -1.05
C VAL A 127 14.35 -6.27 -0.99
N ALA A 128 13.24 -6.28 -0.27
CA ALA A 128 12.35 -7.44 -0.15
C ALA A 128 11.57 -7.73 -1.43
N ALA A 129 11.35 -6.75 -2.29
CA ALA A 129 10.62 -6.89 -3.55
C ALA A 129 11.38 -7.77 -4.56
N LYS A 130 10.60 -8.45 -5.43
CA LYS A 130 11.12 -9.37 -6.46
C LYS A 130 10.69 -8.93 -7.85
#